data_b78235317235577b34f1ab4ea5af1b9d
#
_entry.id   b78235317235577b34f1ab4ea5af1b9d
#
_cell.length_a   1.000
_cell.length_b   1.000
_cell.length_c   1.000
_cell.angle_alpha   90.00
_cell.angle_beta   90.00
_cell.angle_gamma   90.00
#
_symmetry.space_group_name_H-M   'P 1'
#
loop_
_entity.id
_entity.type
_entity.pdbx_description
1 polymer ?
#
loop_
_entity_poly.entity_id
_entity_poly.type
_entity_poly.pdbx_seq_one_letter_code
_entity_poly.pdbx_strand_id
1 'polypeptide(L)'
;FRSDVTATLAPDVTVLPNTHILRASAVAAGATIGPDTTLEDCEVGENAVVRRADATLAVIGAGATVGPFAYLRPGTKLAAGGKIGTFVETKNSTIGEGSKVPHLSYIGDTTIGRGVNLGAGAITANYDDIAKHRTEIGDEVHSGSHNVFVAPVRIGDGAKTGAGAVIRKDVPAGALALSVAPQRNVEGWVETNRPGTAAADAAARARSAQKADDGAQEEHG
;
A
#
# COMPACT_ATOMS: atom_id res chain seq x y z
N PHE A 1 8.69 24.34 14.50
CA PHE A 1 8.13 24.18 13.15
C PHE A 1 8.28 25.48 12.35
N ARG A 2 8.13 25.41 11.04
CA ARG A 2 8.10 26.58 10.14
C ARG A 2 6.74 26.63 9.45
N SER A 3 6.15 27.82 9.39
CA SER A 3 4.93 28.09 8.66
C SER A 3 5.11 29.33 7.80
N ASP A 4 4.61 29.31 6.57
CA ASP A 4 4.54 30.50 5.73
C ASP A 4 3.37 31.38 6.15
N VAL A 5 3.45 32.66 5.83
CA VAL A 5 2.42 33.66 6.21
C VAL A 5 1.06 33.42 5.53
N THR A 6 1.05 32.66 4.44
CA THR A 6 -0.16 32.27 3.69
C THR A 6 -0.78 30.98 4.18
N ALA A 7 -0.08 30.23 5.05
CA ALA A 7 -0.63 29.02 5.65
C ALA A 7 -1.66 29.34 6.72
N THR A 8 -2.71 28.54 6.79
CA THR A 8 -3.78 28.70 7.79
C THR A 8 -3.85 27.48 8.71
N LEU A 9 -3.87 27.73 10.01
CA LEU A 9 -4.03 26.71 11.04
C LEU A 9 -5.31 27.02 11.84
N ALA A 10 -6.24 26.09 11.86
CA ALA A 10 -7.44 26.19 12.68
C ALA A 10 -7.12 25.98 14.18
N PRO A 11 -8.07 26.24 15.10
CA PRO A 11 -7.90 25.93 16.51
C PRO A 11 -7.56 24.44 16.77
N ASP A 12 -6.87 24.18 17.86
CA ASP A 12 -6.52 22.84 18.37
C ASP A 12 -5.64 22.00 17.43
N VAL A 13 -4.99 22.63 16.44
CA VAL A 13 -3.98 21.95 15.61
C VAL A 13 -2.72 21.72 16.43
N THR A 14 -2.26 20.48 16.45
CA THR A 14 -0.99 20.10 17.06
C THR A 14 0.10 20.02 16.01
N VAL A 15 1.18 20.80 16.16
CA VAL A 15 2.33 20.76 15.24
C VAL A 15 3.57 20.27 15.98
N LEU A 16 4.12 19.16 15.55
CA LEU A 16 5.28 18.50 16.17
C LEU A 16 6.61 19.01 15.57
N PRO A 17 7.76 18.70 16.19
CA PRO A 17 9.07 19.17 15.73
C PRO A 17 9.37 18.86 14.27
N ASN A 18 10.23 19.71 13.65
CA ASN A 18 10.69 19.59 12.26
C ASN A 18 9.55 19.53 11.22
N THR A 19 8.44 20.21 11.51
CA THR A 19 7.31 20.32 10.59
C THR A 19 7.41 21.62 9.79
N HIS A 20 7.16 21.53 8.48
CA HIS A 20 7.10 22.64 7.56
C HIS A 20 5.71 22.72 6.93
N ILE A 21 4.99 23.84 7.14
CA ILE A 21 3.68 24.09 6.55
C ILE A 21 3.84 25.30 5.63
N LEU A 22 3.89 25.04 4.33
CA LEU A 22 4.38 25.99 3.35
C LEU A 22 3.26 26.45 2.42
N ARG A 23 3.45 27.66 1.87
CA ARG A 23 2.57 28.32 0.90
C ARG A 23 1.12 28.43 1.42
N ALA A 24 0.13 28.10 0.59
CA ALA A 24 -1.27 28.21 0.92
C ALA A 24 -1.84 26.95 1.61
N SER A 25 -1.00 26.21 2.33
CA SER A 25 -1.48 25.03 3.06
C SER A 25 -2.49 25.42 4.13
N ALA A 26 -3.58 24.64 4.21
CA ALA A 26 -4.66 24.84 5.19
C ALA A 26 -4.82 23.59 6.06
N VAL A 27 -4.81 23.76 7.38
CA VAL A 27 -4.93 22.66 8.34
C VAL A 27 -6.16 22.92 9.23
N ALA A 28 -7.12 22.01 9.17
CA ALA A 28 -8.37 22.08 9.92
C ALA A 28 -8.20 21.69 11.40
N ALA A 29 -9.25 21.94 12.17
CA ALA A 29 -9.24 21.79 13.62
C ALA A 29 -8.90 20.36 14.10
N GLY A 30 -8.17 20.26 15.19
CA GLY A 30 -7.81 19.01 15.84
C GLY A 30 -6.80 18.15 15.08
N ALA A 31 -6.32 18.58 13.91
CA ALA A 31 -5.33 17.82 13.15
C ALA A 31 -3.97 17.79 13.87
N THR A 32 -3.24 16.69 13.67
CA THR A 32 -1.87 16.52 14.19
C THR A 32 -0.89 16.39 13.03
N ILE A 33 0.08 17.32 12.92
CA ILE A 33 1.06 17.37 11.85
C ILE A 33 2.47 17.20 12.41
N GLY A 34 3.20 16.28 11.86
CA GLY A 34 4.58 15.99 12.29
C GLY A 34 4.71 14.71 13.14
N PRO A 35 5.93 14.44 13.66
CA PRO A 35 7.16 15.19 13.38
C PRO A 35 7.67 14.95 11.95
N ASP A 36 8.73 15.70 11.57
CA ASP A 36 9.46 15.49 10.31
C ASP A 36 8.53 15.45 9.09
N THR A 37 7.69 16.46 8.93
CA THR A 37 6.63 16.49 7.90
C THR A 37 6.70 17.81 7.12
N THR A 38 6.61 17.72 5.80
CA THR A 38 6.48 18.88 4.92
C THR A 38 5.12 18.85 4.21
N LEU A 39 4.38 19.95 4.30
CA LEU A 39 3.15 20.19 3.56
C LEU A 39 3.34 21.43 2.70
N GLU A 40 3.14 21.34 1.40
CA GLU A 40 3.22 22.45 0.46
C GLU A 40 1.94 22.53 -0.38
N ASP A 41 1.19 23.65 -0.26
CA ASP A 41 -0.10 23.83 -0.93
C ASP A 41 -1.08 22.67 -0.68
N CYS A 42 -1.17 22.21 0.57
CA CYS A 42 -2.00 21.06 0.96
C CYS A 42 -3.25 21.49 1.74
N GLU A 43 -4.32 20.74 1.60
CA GLU A 43 -5.51 20.83 2.44
C GLU A 43 -5.56 19.64 3.38
N VAL A 44 -5.64 19.88 4.69
CA VAL A 44 -5.72 18.83 5.72
C VAL A 44 -7.00 18.98 6.52
N GLY A 45 -7.82 17.96 6.51
CA GLY A 45 -9.12 17.90 7.16
C GLY A 45 -9.04 17.74 8.68
N GLU A 46 -10.20 17.91 9.32
CA GLU A 46 -10.35 17.84 10.78
C GLU A 46 -9.85 16.49 11.35
N ASN A 47 -9.14 16.55 12.47
CA ASN A 47 -8.63 15.39 13.20
C ASN A 47 -7.73 14.45 12.36
N ALA A 48 -7.25 14.89 11.20
CA ALA A 48 -6.30 14.11 10.41
C ALA A 48 -4.93 14.03 11.09
N VAL A 49 -4.21 12.95 10.84
CA VAL A 49 -2.87 12.72 11.37
C VAL A 49 -1.88 12.53 10.23
N VAL A 50 -0.90 13.43 10.11
CA VAL A 50 0.15 13.39 9.09
C VAL A 50 1.51 13.42 9.76
N ARG A 51 2.29 12.35 9.60
CA ARG A 51 3.59 12.25 10.26
C ARG A 51 4.67 11.67 9.35
N ARG A 52 5.89 12.22 9.45
CA ARG A 52 7.05 11.81 8.65
C ARG A 52 6.67 11.62 7.19
N ALA A 53 6.07 12.64 6.61
CA ALA A 53 5.56 12.60 5.25
C ALA A 53 5.94 13.86 4.50
N ASP A 54 6.05 13.73 3.18
CA ASP A 54 6.18 14.85 2.27
C ASP A 54 4.94 14.90 1.37
N ALA A 55 4.28 16.05 1.32
CA ALA A 55 3.06 16.22 0.54
C ALA A 55 3.04 17.57 -0.18
N THR A 56 2.72 17.55 -1.47
CA THR A 56 2.60 18.73 -2.31
C THR A 56 1.29 18.69 -3.09
N LEU A 57 0.52 19.79 -3.07
CA LEU A 57 -0.76 19.92 -3.79
C LEU A 57 -1.69 18.71 -3.55
N ALA A 58 -1.82 18.32 -2.29
CA ALA A 58 -2.58 17.15 -1.86
C ALA A 58 -3.75 17.56 -0.95
N VAL A 59 -4.82 16.77 -1.02
CA VAL A 59 -5.98 16.89 -0.13
C VAL A 59 -6.02 15.65 0.77
N ILE A 60 -6.02 15.88 2.09
CA ILE A 60 -6.07 14.85 3.13
C ILE A 60 -7.35 15.04 3.91
N GLY A 61 -8.30 14.13 3.78
CA GLY A 61 -9.64 14.25 4.36
C GLY A 61 -9.69 14.14 5.89
N ALA A 62 -10.85 14.45 6.44
CA ALA A 62 -11.08 14.41 7.89
C ALA A 62 -10.81 12.99 8.46
N GLY A 63 -10.14 12.93 9.62
CA GLY A 63 -9.79 11.68 10.29
C GLY A 63 -8.85 10.75 9.51
N ALA A 64 -8.35 11.18 8.36
CA ALA A 64 -7.41 10.39 7.57
C ALA A 64 -6.03 10.30 8.23
N THR A 65 -5.28 9.26 7.91
CA THR A 65 -3.92 9.04 8.43
C THR A 65 -2.90 8.90 7.32
N VAL A 66 -1.77 9.63 7.41
CA VAL A 66 -0.70 9.62 6.44
C VAL A 66 0.64 9.36 7.12
N GLY A 67 1.41 8.45 6.55
CA GLY A 67 2.76 8.12 7.00
C GLY A 67 2.83 6.95 8.00
N PRO A 68 4.02 6.73 8.60
CA PRO A 68 5.26 7.47 8.34
C PRO A 68 5.89 7.12 6.98
N PHE A 69 6.79 8.01 6.49
CA PHE A 69 7.55 7.82 5.26
C PHE A 69 6.68 7.67 4.01
N ALA A 70 5.66 8.52 3.91
CA ALA A 70 4.77 8.60 2.75
C ALA A 70 5.14 9.82 1.89
N TYR A 71 4.99 9.69 0.57
CA TYR A 71 5.18 10.76 -0.38
C TYR A 71 3.91 10.99 -1.20
N LEU A 72 3.23 12.11 -0.97
CA LEU A 72 2.01 12.51 -1.66
C LEU A 72 2.34 13.57 -2.71
N ARG A 73 2.38 13.17 -3.96
CA ARG A 73 2.64 14.06 -5.08
C ARG A 73 1.38 14.80 -5.53
N PRO A 74 1.53 15.84 -6.37
CA PRO A 74 0.41 16.65 -6.85
C PRO A 74 -0.77 15.83 -7.39
N GLY A 75 -1.97 16.28 -7.01
CA GLY A 75 -3.23 15.65 -7.42
C GLY A 75 -3.64 14.44 -6.58
N THR A 76 -2.94 14.16 -5.48
CA THR A 76 -3.38 13.15 -4.50
C THR A 76 -4.56 13.67 -3.69
N LYS A 77 -5.64 12.89 -3.63
CA LYS A 77 -6.82 13.15 -2.81
C LYS A 77 -7.16 11.92 -1.99
N LEU A 78 -6.98 12.03 -0.67
CA LEU A 78 -7.35 11.00 0.30
C LEU A 78 -8.63 11.44 1.00
N ALA A 79 -9.69 10.67 0.85
CA ALA A 79 -10.99 10.99 1.47
C ALA A 79 -10.99 10.71 2.99
N ALA A 80 -12.10 11.05 3.64
CA ALA A 80 -12.26 10.92 5.09
C ALA A 80 -11.99 9.49 5.58
N GLY A 81 -11.31 9.38 6.73
CA GLY A 81 -10.97 8.09 7.35
C GLY A 81 -10.02 7.21 6.54
N GLY A 82 -9.52 7.71 5.40
CA GLY A 82 -8.60 6.98 4.54
C GLY A 82 -7.20 6.85 5.15
N LYS A 83 -6.40 5.92 4.61
CA LYS A 83 -5.03 5.68 5.08
C LYS A 83 -4.05 5.56 3.93
N ILE A 84 -2.98 6.35 3.97
CA ILE A 84 -1.75 6.18 3.20
C ILE A 84 -0.64 5.85 4.19
N GLY A 85 -0.09 4.65 4.13
CA GLY A 85 0.84 4.16 5.14
C GLY A 85 2.31 4.27 4.76
N THR A 86 3.11 3.39 5.34
CA THR A 86 4.58 3.45 5.29
C THR A 86 5.12 3.08 3.91
N PHE A 87 6.05 3.92 3.40
CA PHE A 87 6.70 3.76 2.11
C PHE A 87 5.71 3.68 0.95
N VAL A 88 4.70 4.52 1.00
CA VAL A 88 3.72 4.67 -0.08
C VAL A 88 3.94 5.97 -0.81
N GLU A 89 4.03 5.89 -2.12
CA GLU A 89 4.03 7.05 -3.02
C GLU A 89 2.69 7.12 -3.76
N THR A 90 2.10 8.30 -3.83
CA THR A 90 0.86 8.56 -4.59
C THR A 90 1.01 9.75 -5.52
N LYS A 91 0.35 9.71 -6.67
CA LYS A 91 0.35 10.79 -7.66
C LYS A 91 -0.94 10.82 -8.46
N ASN A 92 -1.55 12.00 -8.59
CA ASN A 92 -2.75 12.20 -9.43
C ASN A 92 -3.81 11.09 -9.20
N SER A 93 -4.11 10.82 -7.93
CA SER A 93 -4.94 9.69 -7.53
C SER A 93 -5.95 10.10 -6.47
N THR A 94 -7.16 9.55 -6.60
CA THR A 94 -8.23 9.72 -5.62
C THR A 94 -8.41 8.42 -4.86
N ILE A 95 -8.38 8.48 -3.53
CA ILE A 95 -8.54 7.34 -2.62
C ILE A 95 -9.80 7.60 -1.80
N GLY A 96 -10.80 6.75 -1.98
CA GLY A 96 -12.13 6.89 -1.41
C GLY A 96 -12.19 6.74 0.11
N GLU A 97 -13.36 7.04 0.66
CA GLU A 97 -13.61 7.04 2.09
C GLU A 97 -13.29 5.68 2.74
N GLY A 98 -12.56 5.71 3.87
CA GLY A 98 -12.16 4.53 4.63
C GLY A 98 -11.17 3.61 3.93
N SER A 99 -10.76 3.94 2.69
CA SER A 99 -9.84 3.10 1.91
C SER A 99 -8.40 3.19 2.39
N LYS A 100 -7.67 2.09 2.23
CA LYS A 100 -6.32 1.92 2.79
C LYS A 100 -5.32 1.48 1.73
N VAL A 101 -4.21 2.23 1.66
CA VAL A 101 -2.98 1.87 0.96
C VAL A 101 -1.86 1.81 2.00
N PRO A 102 -1.75 0.72 2.77
CA PRO A 102 -1.01 0.75 4.02
C PRO A 102 0.49 0.59 3.90
N HIS A 103 1.04 -0.03 2.84
CA HIS A 103 2.43 -0.43 2.81
C HIS A 103 3.06 -0.50 1.41
N LEU A 104 4.30 0.02 1.26
CA LEU A 104 5.24 -0.29 0.18
C LEU A 104 4.62 -0.21 -1.23
N SER A 105 3.84 0.81 -1.53
CA SER A 105 3.02 0.85 -2.74
C SER A 105 3.29 2.10 -3.58
N TYR A 106 3.12 1.97 -4.90
CA TYR A 106 3.03 3.10 -5.81
C TYR A 106 1.63 3.19 -6.43
N ILE A 107 0.95 4.30 -6.20
CA ILE A 107 -0.40 4.55 -6.70
C ILE A 107 -0.38 5.82 -7.57
N GLY A 108 -0.28 5.61 -8.87
CA GLY A 108 -0.24 6.69 -9.87
C GLY A 108 -1.44 6.65 -10.81
N ASP A 109 -1.99 7.84 -11.11
CA ASP A 109 -3.11 8.02 -12.05
C ASP A 109 -4.29 7.06 -11.79
N THR A 110 -4.71 6.94 -10.54
CA THR A 110 -5.67 5.91 -10.08
C THR A 110 -6.88 6.52 -9.40
N THR A 111 -8.04 5.92 -9.61
CA THR A 111 -9.24 6.18 -8.81
C THR A 111 -9.55 4.93 -7.99
N ILE A 112 -9.63 5.08 -6.68
CA ILE A 112 -9.95 4.02 -5.71
C ILE A 112 -11.27 4.38 -5.04
N GLY A 113 -12.23 3.47 -5.05
CA GLY A 113 -13.51 3.60 -4.38
C GLY A 113 -13.40 3.61 -2.85
N ARG A 114 -14.52 3.49 -2.15
CA ARG A 114 -14.59 3.45 -0.70
C ARG A 114 -14.33 2.04 -0.14
N GLY A 115 -13.86 1.96 1.11
CA GLY A 115 -13.70 0.68 1.82
C GLY A 115 -12.66 -0.28 1.21
N VAL A 116 -11.83 0.20 0.28
CA VAL A 116 -10.81 -0.60 -0.39
C VAL A 116 -9.63 -0.87 0.55
N ASN A 117 -9.08 -2.08 0.48
CA ASN A 117 -7.82 -2.39 1.14
C ASN A 117 -6.82 -2.99 0.16
N LEU A 118 -5.78 -2.23 -0.18
CA LEU A 118 -4.70 -2.72 -1.02
C LEU A 118 -3.64 -3.44 -0.19
N GLY A 119 -3.27 -4.63 -0.61
CA GLY A 119 -2.19 -5.40 -0.01
C GLY A 119 -0.83 -4.72 -0.19
N ALA A 120 0.13 -5.08 0.66
CA ALA A 120 1.48 -4.53 0.60
C ALA A 120 2.14 -4.74 -0.76
N GLY A 121 2.85 -3.73 -1.27
CA GLY A 121 3.54 -3.80 -2.56
C GLY A 121 2.60 -3.70 -3.77
N ALA A 122 1.47 -3.02 -3.65
CA ALA A 122 0.59 -2.75 -4.77
C ALA A 122 1.21 -1.68 -5.69
N ILE A 123 1.26 -1.97 -6.98
CA ILE A 123 1.80 -1.06 -8.01
C ILE A 123 0.74 -0.84 -9.08
N THR A 124 0.40 0.42 -9.34
CA THR A 124 -0.37 0.79 -10.54
C THR A 124 0.61 1.17 -11.64
N ALA A 125 0.84 0.25 -12.58
CA ALA A 125 1.71 0.48 -13.72
C ALA A 125 0.98 1.36 -14.74
N ASN A 126 1.19 2.67 -14.65
CA ASN A 126 0.41 3.69 -15.32
C ASN A 126 1.06 4.29 -16.58
N TYR A 127 2.26 3.85 -16.96
CA TYR A 127 3.00 4.41 -18.09
C TYR A 127 3.49 3.31 -19.04
N ASP A 128 3.30 3.50 -20.34
CA ASP A 128 3.62 2.56 -21.40
C ASP A 128 4.74 3.04 -22.34
N ASP A 129 5.60 3.95 -21.88
CA ASP A 129 6.65 4.66 -22.59
C ASP A 129 6.15 5.79 -23.54
N ILE A 130 4.85 5.86 -23.81
CA ILE A 130 4.23 6.87 -24.69
C ILE A 130 3.25 7.73 -23.91
N ALA A 131 2.33 7.11 -23.19
CA ALA A 131 1.22 7.76 -22.51
C ALA A 131 1.00 7.22 -21.10
N LYS A 132 0.27 8.02 -20.30
CA LYS A 132 -0.20 7.59 -18.98
C LYS A 132 -1.64 7.12 -19.08
N HIS A 133 -1.93 6.02 -18.42
CA HIS A 133 -3.24 5.39 -18.36
C HIS A 133 -3.73 5.32 -16.93
N ARG A 134 -5.05 5.20 -16.76
CA ARG A 134 -5.69 5.14 -15.44
C ARG A 134 -6.01 3.72 -15.03
N THR A 135 -5.89 3.50 -13.73
CA THR A 135 -6.46 2.34 -13.04
C THR A 135 -7.71 2.77 -12.29
N GLU A 136 -8.79 2.02 -12.41
CA GLU A 136 -10.02 2.24 -11.66
C GLU A 136 -10.27 1.04 -10.74
N ILE A 137 -10.38 1.30 -9.45
CA ILE A 137 -10.65 0.28 -8.43
C ILE A 137 -11.97 0.66 -7.76
N GLY A 138 -12.96 -0.21 -7.86
CA GLY A 138 -14.29 -0.01 -7.31
C GLY A 138 -14.34 -0.08 -5.79
N ASP A 139 -15.54 -0.05 -5.24
CA ASP A 139 -15.78 -0.08 -3.81
C ASP A 139 -15.48 -1.47 -3.22
N GLU A 140 -15.07 -1.53 -1.93
CA GLU A 140 -14.89 -2.75 -1.14
C GLU A 140 -13.94 -3.79 -1.79
N VAL A 141 -13.04 -3.36 -2.67
CA VAL A 141 -12.03 -4.23 -3.26
C VAL A 141 -10.93 -4.56 -2.26
N HIS A 142 -10.55 -5.84 -2.19
CA HIS A 142 -9.39 -6.28 -1.42
C HIS A 142 -8.35 -6.93 -2.33
N SER A 143 -7.18 -6.33 -2.46
CA SER A 143 -6.08 -6.95 -3.20
C SER A 143 -5.17 -7.78 -2.31
N GLY A 144 -4.63 -8.86 -2.88
CA GLY A 144 -3.49 -9.56 -2.28
C GLY A 144 -2.23 -8.68 -2.28
N SER A 145 -1.20 -9.11 -1.57
CA SER A 145 0.10 -8.43 -1.57
C SER A 145 0.82 -8.62 -2.92
N HIS A 146 1.71 -7.67 -3.25
CA HIS A 146 2.53 -7.68 -4.46
C HIS A 146 1.72 -7.79 -5.75
N ASN A 147 0.64 -7.02 -5.84
CA ASN A 147 -0.15 -6.93 -7.06
C ASN A 147 0.37 -5.82 -7.98
N VAL A 148 0.38 -6.09 -9.28
CA VAL A 148 0.63 -5.10 -10.32
C VAL A 148 -0.64 -4.93 -11.15
N PHE A 149 -1.23 -3.73 -11.11
CA PHE A 149 -2.36 -3.34 -11.95
C PHE A 149 -1.81 -2.63 -13.18
N VAL A 150 -1.90 -3.27 -14.34
CA VAL A 150 -1.38 -2.73 -15.61
C VAL A 150 -2.46 -1.90 -16.27
N ALA A 151 -2.33 -0.58 -16.17
CA ALA A 151 -3.30 0.35 -16.73
C ALA A 151 -3.27 0.38 -18.28
N PRO A 152 -4.41 0.63 -18.95
CA PRO A 152 -5.70 0.87 -18.36
C PRO A 152 -6.36 -0.43 -17.87
N VAL A 153 -6.90 -0.43 -16.65
CA VAL A 153 -7.57 -1.60 -16.08
C VAL A 153 -8.62 -1.16 -15.05
N ARG A 154 -9.73 -1.90 -15.00
CA ARG A 154 -10.82 -1.69 -14.03
C ARG A 154 -10.99 -2.92 -13.14
N ILE A 155 -11.10 -2.70 -11.84
CA ILE A 155 -11.39 -3.71 -10.83
C ILE A 155 -12.77 -3.42 -10.28
N GLY A 156 -13.73 -4.30 -10.51
CA GLY A 156 -15.13 -4.11 -10.11
C GLY A 156 -15.32 -4.19 -8.59
N ASP A 157 -16.46 -3.66 -8.13
CA ASP A 157 -16.81 -3.59 -6.71
C ASP A 157 -16.76 -4.96 -6.04
N GLY A 158 -16.24 -5.00 -4.81
CA GLY A 158 -16.14 -6.22 -4.01
C GLY A 158 -15.20 -7.28 -4.57
N ALA A 159 -14.51 -7.03 -5.68
CA ALA A 159 -13.57 -7.98 -6.26
C ALA A 159 -12.36 -8.20 -5.36
N LYS A 160 -11.73 -9.35 -5.53
CA LYS A 160 -10.49 -9.73 -4.84
C LYS A 160 -9.41 -10.12 -5.84
N THR A 161 -8.16 -9.94 -5.46
CA THR A 161 -7.03 -10.42 -6.25
C THR A 161 -6.12 -11.29 -5.39
N GLY A 162 -5.55 -12.33 -5.97
CA GLY A 162 -4.57 -13.17 -5.29
C GLY A 162 -3.23 -12.46 -5.11
N ALA A 163 -2.45 -12.87 -4.11
CA ALA A 163 -1.10 -12.35 -3.92
C ALA A 163 -0.21 -12.66 -5.13
N GLY A 164 0.67 -11.70 -5.48
CA GLY A 164 1.57 -11.80 -6.62
C GLY A 164 0.90 -11.66 -7.99
N ALA A 165 -0.39 -11.33 -8.04
CA ALA A 165 -1.10 -11.26 -9.30
C ALA A 165 -0.70 -10.02 -10.12
N VAL A 166 -0.51 -10.22 -11.43
CA VAL A 166 -0.36 -9.18 -12.44
C VAL A 166 -1.66 -9.06 -13.22
N ILE A 167 -2.43 -8.02 -12.94
CA ILE A 167 -3.77 -7.80 -13.47
C ILE A 167 -3.67 -6.95 -14.74
N ARG A 168 -3.95 -7.54 -15.90
CA ARG A 168 -3.86 -6.93 -17.23
C ARG A 168 -5.21 -6.82 -17.93
N LYS A 169 -6.28 -7.34 -17.32
CA LYS A 169 -7.63 -7.33 -17.86
C LYS A 169 -8.58 -6.92 -16.77
N ASP A 170 -9.68 -6.30 -17.14
CA ASP A 170 -10.73 -5.92 -16.21
C ASP A 170 -11.20 -7.12 -15.38
N VAL A 171 -11.42 -6.85 -14.09
CA VAL A 171 -11.91 -7.83 -13.13
C VAL A 171 -13.39 -7.52 -12.85
N PRO A 172 -14.32 -8.44 -13.13
CA PRO A 172 -15.73 -8.23 -12.83
C PRO A 172 -15.99 -8.03 -11.33
N ALA A 173 -17.09 -7.35 -11.00
CA ALA A 173 -17.52 -7.18 -9.61
C ALA A 173 -17.65 -8.54 -8.90
N GLY A 174 -17.16 -8.60 -7.66
CA GLY A 174 -17.20 -9.80 -6.81
C GLY A 174 -16.29 -10.96 -7.26
N ALA A 175 -15.52 -10.80 -8.34
CA ALA A 175 -14.65 -11.87 -8.84
C ALA A 175 -13.35 -11.97 -8.03
N LEU A 176 -12.74 -13.17 -8.05
CA LEU A 176 -11.35 -13.39 -7.61
C LEU A 176 -10.44 -13.49 -8.83
N ALA A 177 -9.54 -12.53 -9.01
CA ALA A 177 -8.57 -12.54 -10.08
C ALA A 177 -7.25 -13.19 -9.64
N LEU A 178 -6.79 -14.17 -10.39
CA LEU A 178 -5.54 -14.90 -10.18
C LEU A 178 -4.72 -14.88 -11.48
N SER A 179 -3.42 -14.59 -11.39
CA SER A 179 -2.53 -14.63 -12.56
C SER A 179 -1.24 -15.38 -12.32
N VAL A 180 -1.12 -16.04 -11.17
CA VAL A 180 0.05 -16.85 -10.80
C VAL A 180 -0.28 -18.33 -10.96
N ALA A 181 0.72 -19.11 -11.40
CA ALA A 181 0.60 -20.56 -11.46
C ALA A 181 0.50 -21.15 -10.03
N PRO A 182 -0.16 -22.31 -9.86
CA PRO A 182 -0.14 -23.03 -8.59
C PRO A 182 1.30 -23.28 -8.13
N GLN A 183 1.53 -23.21 -6.83
CA GLN A 183 2.81 -23.54 -6.24
C GLN A 183 3.20 -24.99 -6.59
N ARG A 184 4.44 -25.19 -6.97
CA ARG A 184 5.04 -26.50 -7.17
C ARG A 184 6.28 -26.62 -6.28
N ASN A 185 6.28 -27.60 -5.40
CA ASN A 185 7.45 -27.98 -4.63
C ASN A 185 8.24 -29.05 -5.38
N VAL A 186 9.54 -28.86 -5.49
CA VAL A 186 10.47 -29.87 -6.04
C VAL A 186 11.29 -30.38 -4.87
N GLU A 187 10.84 -31.48 -4.31
CA GLU A 187 11.50 -32.11 -3.18
C GLU A 187 12.91 -32.58 -3.54
N GLY A 188 13.84 -32.43 -2.59
CA GLY A 188 15.24 -32.82 -2.82
C GLY A 188 16.02 -31.90 -3.76
N TRP A 189 15.45 -30.77 -4.16
CA TRP A 189 16.11 -29.89 -5.14
C TRP A 189 17.46 -29.38 -4.65
N VAL A 190 17.55 -28.98 -3.40
CA VAL A 190 18.79 -28.40 -2.81
C VAL A 190 19.89 -29.45 -2.77
N GLU A 191 19.59 -30.67 -2.32
CA GLU A 191 20.57 -31.76 -2.24
C GLU A 191 21.05 -32.19 -3.60
N THR A 192 20.16 -32.22 -4.61
CA THR A 192 20.50 -32.58 -5.97
C THR A 192 21.33 -31.53 -6.68
N ASN A 193 20.94 -30.27 -6.53
CA ASN A 193 21.50 -29.15 -7.32
C ASN A 193 22.58 -28.33 -6.57
N ARG A 194 22.69 -28.49 -5.27
CA ARG A 194 23.63 -27.77 -4.39
C ARG A 194 24.29 -28.72 -3.36
N PRO A 195 24.79 -29.88 -3.75
CA PRO A 195 25.40 -30.84 -2.84
C PRO A 195 26.60 -30.20 -2.10
N GLY A 196 26.85 -30.62 -0.86
CA GLY A 196 27.98 -30.16 -0.04
C GLY A 196 27.83 -28.74 0.49
N THR A 197 26.64 -28.13 0.39
CA THR A 197 26.37 -26.84 1.01
C THR A 197 25.69 -26.99 2.37
N ALA A 198 25.86 -26.00 3.23
CA ALA A 198 25.17 -25.96 4.54
C ALA A 198 23.64 -26.11 4.40
N ALA A 199 23.06 -25.63 3.33
CA ALA A 199 21.62 -25.79 3.03
C ALA A 199 21.26 -27.25 2.74
N ALA A 200 22.07 -27.97 1.96
CA ALA A 200 21.86 -29.39 1.69
C ALA A 200 21.97 -30.21 2.99
N ASP A 201 22.96 -29.93 3.81
CA ASP A 201 23.13 -30.60 5.10
C ASP A 201 21.97 -30.30 6.07
N ALA A 202 21.46 -29.07 6.08
CA ALA A 202 20.31 -28.71 6.90
C ALA A 202 19.04 -29.44 6.45
N ALA A 203 18.80 -29.51 5.14
CA ALA A 203 17.66 -30.22 4.56
C ALA A 203 17.72 -31.73 4.85
N ALA A 204 18.92 -32.35 4.76
CA ALA A 204 19.12 -33.75 5.07
C ALA A 204 18.83 -34.05 6.56
N ARG A 205 19.32 -33.21 7.49
CA ARG A 205 19.05 -33.35 8.92
C ARG A 205 17.55 -33.22 9.23
N ALA A 206 16.88 -32.25 8.63
CA ALA A 206 15.45 -32.03 8.85
C ALA A 206 14.61 -33.23 8.41
N ARG A 207 14.92 -33.81 7.25
CA ARG A 207 14.22 -35.02 6.76
C ARG A 207 14.51 -36.27 7.61
N SER A 208 15.70 -36.39 8.13
CA SER A 208 16.03 -37.51 9.03
C SER A 208 15.27 -37.42 10.35
N ALA A 209 15.14 -36.20 10.90
CA ALA A 209 14.36 -35.96 12.12
C ALA A 209 12.87 -36.27 11.91
N GLN A 210 12.30 -35.83 10.79
CA GLN A 210 10.88 -36.07 10.47
C GLN A 210 10.58 -37.56 10.30
N LYS A 211 11.45 -38.32 9.64
CA LYS A 211 11.28 -39.81 9.53
C LYS A 211 11.35 -40.52 10.88
N ALA A 212 12.15 -40.02 11.81
CA ALA A 212 12.22 -40.57 13.14
C ALA A 212 10.95 -40.32 13.96
N ASP A 213 10.35 -39.12 13.80
CA ASP A 213 9.08 -38.77 14.44
C ASP A 213 7.91 -39.58 13.87
N ASP A 214 7.83 -39.70 12.54
CA ASP A 214 6.77 -40.47 11.87
C ASP A 214 6.84 -41.96 12.25
N GLY A 215 8.04 -42.56 12.32
CA GLY A 215 8.24 -43.94 12.75
C GLY A 215 7.87 -44.19 14.22
N ALA A 216 8.08 -43.22 15.10
CA ALA A 216 7.71 -43.33 16.50
C ALA A 216 6.19 -43.26 16.74
N GLN A 217 5.44 -42.61 15.85
CA GLN A 217 3.97 -42.53 15.92
C GLN A 217 3.30 -43.80 15.43
N GLU A 218 3.88 -44.51 14.45
CA GLU A 218 3.37 -45.78 13.94
C GLU A 218 3.54 -46.94 14.93
N GLU A 219 4.54 -46.89 15.83
CA GLU A 219 4.76 -47.94 16.86
C GLU A 219 3.83 -47.83 18.09
N HIS A 220 3.09 -46.70 18.22
CA HIS A 220 2.26 -46.42 19.40
C HIS A 220 0.74 -46.35 19.06
N GLY A 221 0.32 -46.62 17.82
CA GLY A 221 -1.06 -46.69 17.34
C GLY A 221 -1.51 -48.13 17.08
#